data_65eff8ce3046cd3def5152b0c446dc98
#
_entry.id   65eff8ce3046cd3def5152b0c446dc98
#
_cell.length_a   1.000
_cell.length_b   1.000
_cell.length_c   1.000
_cell.angle_alpha   90.00
_cell.angle_beta   90.00
_cell.angle_gamma   90.00
#
_symmetry.space_group_name_H-M   'P 1'
#
loop_
_entity.id
_entity.type
_entity.pdbx_description
1 polymer ?
#
loop_
_entity_poly.entity_id
_entity_poly.type
_entity_poly.pdbx_seq_one_letter_code
_entity_poly.pdbx_strand_id
1 'polypeptide(L)'
;HNDSTASLYVDKPASYTLKMIMDEFSDLKIAESNKKVILAINLGTLNNFLEADTDNQFGRLKDYVERAGILDEKLSIDEVDKYFHRVNFADYHLYELAPFGVDSSYIRGILQKITSHNQNNVFYADYCKQCLNCFSKDRCPIKSNYELLSDEQIQSGIITVIVECIVKNKLILSTRSLLNMIYEVIVDERVWDRGSLEPRKEPD
;
A
#
# COMPACT_ATOMS: atom_id res chain seq x y z
N HIS A 1 11.66 -1.57 -11.37
CA HIS A 1 10.34 -1.67 -10.76
C HIS A 1 9.30 -1.79 -11.87
N ASN A 2 8.62 -2.92 -11.97
CA ASN A 2 7.63 -3.18 -13.02
C ASN A 2 6.31 -3.59 -12.36
N ASP A 3 5.21 -3.08 -12.91
CA ASP A 3 3.87 -3.48 -12.50
C ASP A 3 3.53 -4.81 -13.18
N SER A 4 3.24 -5.86 -12.42
CA SER A 4 2.92 -7.19 -12.94
C SER A 4 1.57 -7.24 -13.68
N THR A 5 0.74 -6.22 -13.53
CA THR A 5 -0.55 -6.08 -14.22
C THR A 5 -0.47 -5.23 -15.49
N ALA A 6 0.64 -4.52 -15.69
CA ALA A 6 0.86 -3.68 -16.85
C ALA A 6 1.76 -4.35 -17.88
N SER A 7 1.41 -4.20 -19.16
CA SER A 7 2.29 -4.62 -20.25
C SER A 7 3.32 -3.53 -20.54
N LEU A 8 4.59 -3.92 -20.70
CA LEU A 8 5.64 -3.04 -21.22
C LEU A 8 5.53 -2.84 -22.73
N TYR A 9 4.75 -3.65 -23.42
CA TYR A 9 4.60 -3.66 -24.87
C TYR A 9 3.13 -3.44 -25.24
N VAL A 10 2.89 -2.55 -26.20
CA VAL A 10 1.53 -2.14 -26.62
C VAL A 10 0.71 -3.34 -27.14
N ASP A 11 1.37 -4.32 -27.76
CA ASP A 11 0.70 -5.44 -28.42
C ASP A 11 0.82 -6.78 -27.68
N LYS A 12 1.29 -6.79 -26.43
CA LYS A 12 1.48 -8.03 -25.67
C LYS A 12 0.82 -7.98 -24.29
N PRO A 13 0.26 -9.11 -23.82
CA PRO A 13 -0.37 -9.15 -22.50
C PRO A 13 0.67 -8.98 -21.37
N ALA A 14 0.22 -8.54 -20.20
CA ALA A 14 1.05 -8.39 -19.00
C ALA A 14 1.79 -9.68 -18.62
N SER A 15 1.16 -10.85 -18.84
CA SER A 15 1.77 -12.17 -18.63
C SER A 15 3.05 -12.39 -19.43
N TYR A 16 3.14 -11.82 -20.62
CA TYR A 16 4.36 -11.89 -21.44
C TYR A 16 5.52 -11.12 -20.80
N THR A 17 5.24 -9.92 -20.30
CA THR A 17 6.23 -9.11 -19.59
C THR A 17 6.70 -9.83 -18.31
N LEU A 18 5.78 -10.41 -17.56
CA LEU A 18 6.10 -11.18 -16.36
C LEU A 18 6.97 -12.41 -16.71
N LYS A 19 6.63 -13.14 -17.78
CA LYS A 19 7.43 -14.29 -18.24
C LYS A 19 8.86 -13.88 -18.61
N MET A 20 9.06 -12.74 -19.28
CA MET A 20 10.39 -12.22 -19.59
C MET A 20 11.20 -11.87 -18.34
N ILE A 21 10.57 -11.23 -17.35
CA ILE A 21 11.25 -10.87 -16.09
C ILE A 21 11.61 -12.14 -15.30
N MET A 22 10.74 -13.12 -15.33
CA MET A 22 10.91 -14.37 -14.59
C MET A 22 11.80 -15.41 -15.29
N ASP A 23 12.20 -15.19 -16.56
CA ASP A 23 12.97 -16.16 -17.35
C ASP A 23 14.28 -16.60 -16.65
N GLU A 24 14.98 -15.70 -15.96
CA GLU A 24 16.19 -16.05 -15.19
C GLU A 24 15.90 -16.92 -13.96
N PHE A 25 14.65 -17.03 -13.55
CA PHE A 25 14.16 -17.83 -12.42
C PHE A 25 13.37 -19.05 -12.88
N SER A 26 13.48 -19.42 -14.16
CA SER A 26 12.95 -20.67 -14.70
C SER A 26 13.67 -21.87 -14.10
N ASP A 27 13.05 -23.04 -14.14
CA ASP A 27 13.55 -24.29 -13.55
C ASP A 27 14.98 -24.66 -13.99
N LEU A 28 15.32 -24.29 -15.23
CA LEU A 28 16.65 -24.55 -15.79
C LEU A 28 17.73 -23.57 -15.29
N LYS A 29 17.32 -22.34 -14.90
CA LYS A 29 18.25 -21.24 -14.60
C LYS A 29 18.32 -20.89 -13.12
N ILE A 30 17.28 -21.16 -12.35
CA ILE A 30 17.16 -20.72 -10.96
C ILE A 30 18.27 -21.24 -10.06
N ALA A 31 18.81 -22.42 -10.33
CA ALA A 31 19.87 -23.03 -9.53
C ALA A 31 21.23 -22.33 -9.70
N GLU A 32 21.46 -21.69 -10.85
CA GLU A 32 22.70 -21.02 -11.22
C GLU A 32 22.61 -19.50 -11.09
N SER A 33 21.41 -18.96 -10.89
CA SER A 33 21.19 -17.51 -10.81
C SER A 33 21.71 -16.94 -9.49
N ASN A 34 22.52 -15.87 -9.56
CA ASN A 34 22.97 -15.09 -8.41
C ASN A 34 21.97 -13.98 -8.07
N LYS A 35 20.92 -13.79 -8.88
CA LYS A 35 19.95 -12.73 -8.70
C LYS A 35 18.84 -13.14 -7.75
N LYS A 36 18.20 -12.15 -7.16
CA LYS A 36 16.99 -12.30 -6.36
C LYS A 36 15.91 -11.39 -6.93
N VAL A 37 14.67 -11.86 -6.90
CA VAL A 37 13.51 -11.08 -7.31
C VAL A 37 12.54 -10.99 -6.14
N ILE A 38 11.96 -9.82 -5.94
CA ILE A 38 10.80 -9.62 -5.07
C ILE A 38 9.62 -9.37 -5.99
N LEU A 39 8.68 -10.29 -5.99
CA LEU A 39 7.47 -10.23 -6.81
C LEU A 39 6.27 -9.89 -5.92
N ALA A 40 5.77 -8.66 -6.06
CA ALA A 40 4.50 -8.26 -5.47
C ALA A 40 3.39 -8.57 -6.48
N ILE A 41 2.60 -9.58 -6.22
CA ILE A 41 1.61 -10.09 -7.17
C ILE A 41 0.31 -10.47 -6.44
N ASN A 42 -0.83 -10.24 -7.06
CA ASN A 42 -2.09 -10.76 -6.54
C ASN A 42 -2.31 -12.22 -6.98
N LEU A 43 -3.14 -12.94 -6.24
CA LEU A 43 -3.37 -14.37 -6.47
C LEU A 43 -3.93 -14.67 -7.86
N GLY A 44 -4.83 -13.84 -8.39
CA GLY A 44 -5.37 -14.01 -9.73
C GLY A 44 -4.32 -13.88 -10.82
N THR A 45 -3.44 -12.88 -10.71
CA THR A 45 -2.33 -12.71 -11.67
C THR A 45 -1.32 -13.85 -11.57
N LEU A 46 -1.04 -14.33 -10.35
CA LEU A 46 -0.15 -15.49 -10.14
C LEU A 46 -0.75 -16.74 -10.78
N ASN A 47 -2.02 -17.02 -10.53
CA ASN A 47 -2.71 -18.15 -11.14
C ASN A 47 -2.68 -18.09 -12.66
N ASN A 48 -3.04 -16.95 -13.24
CA ASN A 48 -3.02 -16.75 -14.69
C ASN A 48 -1.60 -16.92 -15.28
N PHE A 49 -0.57 -16.50 -14.54
CA PHE A 49 0.82 -16.71 -14.96
C PHE A 49 1.20 -18.17 -15.01
N LEU A 50 0.84 -18.95 -13.97
CA LEU A 50 1.14 -20.37 -13.88
C LEU A 50 0.32 -21.19 -14.90
N GLU A 51 -0.93 -20.82 -15.17
CA GLU A 51 -1.75 -21.45 -16.20
C GLU A 51 -1.25 -21.18 -17.62
N ALA A 52 -0.69 -19.99 -17.87
CA ALA A 52 -0.10 -19.62 -19.15
C ALA A 52 1.25 -20.29 -19.43
N ASP A 53 1.85 -20.96 -18.45
CA ASP A 53 3.11 -21.68 -18.57
C ASP A 53 2.95 -23.06 -19.20
N THR A 54 2.56 -23.09 -20.48
CA THR A 54 2.34 -24.34 -21.24
C THR A 54 3.61 -25.17 -21.44
N ASP A 55 4.77 -24.53 -21.40
CA ASP A 55 6.07 -25.17 -21.60
C ASP A 55 6.68 -25.71 -20.29
N ASN A 56 5.94 -25.56 -19.20
CA ASN A 56 6.37 -25.98 -17.86
C ASN A 56 7.75 -25.46 -17.44
N GLN A 57 8.02 -24.19 -17.76
CA GLN A 57 9.28 -23.52 -17.45
C GLN A 57 9.41 -23.15 -15.97
N PHE A 58 8.27 -23.06 -15.25
CA PHE A 58 8.14 -22.66 -13.86
C PHE A 58 7.47 -23.76 -13.00
N GLY A 59 7.75 -25.03 -13.32
CA GLY A 59 7.19 -26.18 -12.61
C GLY A 59 7.50 -26.16 -11.12
N ARG A 60 8.75 -25.80 -10.72
CA ARG A 60 9.12 -25.64 -9.30
C ARG A 60 8.33 -24.57 -8.60
N LEU A 61 8.07 -23.44 -9.24
CA LEU A 61 7.24 -22.39 -8.68
C LEU A 61 5.80 -22.88 -8.51
N LYS A 62 5.27 -23.57 -9.51
CA LYS A 62 3.93 -24.16 -9.47
C LYS A 62 3.81 -25.16 -8.31
N ASP A 63 4.74 -26.09 -8.21
CA ASP A 63 4.79 -27.05 -7.10
C ASP A 63 4.88 -26.37 -5.73
N TYR A 64 5.67 -25.32 -5.62
CA TYR A 64 5.76 -24.53 -4.38
C TYR A 64 4.42 -23.85 -4.05
N VAL A 65 3.77 -23.23 -5.02
CA VAL A 65 2.47 -22.55 -4.85
C VAL A 65 1.39 -23.55 -4.41
N GLU A 66 1.36 -24.75 -5.01
CA GLU A 66 0.43 -25.82 -4.66
C GLU A 66 0.69 -26.37 -3.25
N ARG A 67 1.94 -26.74 -2.94
CA ARG A 67 2.33 -27.28 -1.62
C ARG A 67 2.10 -26.29 -0.50
N ALA A 68 2.41 -25.01 -0.73
CA ALA A 68 2.20 -23.94 0.24
C ALA A 68 0.75 -23.48 0.33
N GLY A 69 -0.18 -24.03 -0.46
CA GLY A 69 -1.60 -23.69 -0.46
C GLY A 69 -1.88 -22.21 -0.76
N ILE A 70 -1.02 -21.58 -1.60
CA ILE A 70 -1.09 -20.13 -1.83
C ILE A 70 -2.38 -19.72 -2.55
N LEU A 71 -2.89 -20.56 -3.45
CA LEU A 71 -4.10 -20.30 -4.21
C LEU A 71 -5.35 -20.90 -3.53
N ASP A 72 -5.16 -21.76 -2.55
CA ASP A 72 -6.25 -22.34 -1.79
C ASP A 72 -6.56 -21.46 -0.57
N GLU A 73 -7.84 -21.34 -0.19
CA GLU A 73 -8.27 -20.66 1.05
C GLU A 73 -7.87 -21.42 2.34
N LYS A 74 -7.11 -22.48 2.20
CA LYS A 74 -6.63 -23.27 3.34
C LYS A 74 -5.51 -22.55 4.06
N LEU A 75 -5.47 -22.75 5.38
CA LEU A 75 -4.39 -22.25 6.24
C LEU A 75 -3.03 -22.56 5.60
N SER A 76 -2.33 -21.50 5.27
CA SER A 76 -1.03 -21.59 4.64
C SER A 76 -0.01 -22.18 5.62
N ILE A 77 0.56 -23.29 5.26
CA ILE A 77 1.69 -23.88 6.01
C ILE A 77 2.94 -23.10 5.62
N ASP A 78 3.71 -22.62 6.61
CA ASP A 78 5.04 -22.07 6.38
C ASP A 78 5.95 -23.19 5.89
N GLU A 79 6.01 -23.35 4.58
CA GLU A 79 6.88 -24.34 3.97
C GLU A 79 8.25 -23.70 3.67
N VAL A 80 9.28 -24.28 4.22
CA VAL A 80 10.67 -23.88 3.95
C VAL A 80 11.05 -24.43 2.58
N ASP A 81 11.23 -23.55 1.60
CA ASP A 81 11.73 -23.89 0.29
C ASP A 81 13.13 -23.28 0.06
N LYS A 82 13.93 -23.94 -0.76
CA LYS A 82 15.29 -23.49 -1.06
C LYS A 82 15.34 -22.22 -1.90
N TYR A 83 14.38 -22.06 -2.80
CA TYR A 83 14.38 -21.02 -3.82
C TYR A 83 13.31 -19.95 -3.58
N PHE A 84 12.21 -20.32 -2.91
CA PHE A 84 11.03 -19.48 -2.78
C PHE A 84 10.74 -19.16 -1.32
N HIS A 85 10.40 -17.89 -1.08
CA HIS A 85 9.86 -17.39 0.17
C HIS A 85 8.63 -16.59 -0.14
N ARG A 86 7.60 -16.69 0.69
CA ARG A 86 6.40 -15.88 0.55
C ARG A 86 6.18 -15.01 1.77
N VAL A 87 5.52 -13.90 1.53
CA VAL A 87 4.93 -13.06 2.56
C VAL A 87 3.48 -12.87 2.16
N ASN A 88 2.56 -13.40 2.96
CA ASN A 88 1.14 -13.20 2.75
C ASN A 88 0.66 -12.03 3.61
N PHE A 89 0.27 -10.93 2.99
CA PHE A 89 -0.20 -9.76 3.73
C PHE A 89 -1.53 -9.99 4.46
N ALA A 90 -2.28 -11.04 4.11
CA ALA A 90 -3.49 -11.40 4.85
C ALA A 90 -3.20 -11.99 6.24
N ASP A 91 -1.98 -12.48 6.47
CA ASP A 91 -1.56 -13.03 7.77
C ASP A 91 -1.24 -11.92 8.79
N TYR A 92 -1.15 -10.67 8.35
CA TYR A 92 -0.89 -9.53 9.22
C TYR A 92 -2.20 -8.90 9.70
N HIS A 93 -2.39 -8.89 11.00
CA HIS A 93 -3.55 -8.25 11.59
C HIS A 93 -3.48 -6.72 11.40
N LEU A 94 -4.57 -6.17 10.91
CA LEU A 94 -4.66 -4.73 10.66
C LEU A 94 -4.78 -3.93 11.97
N TYR A 95 -5.27 -4.55 13.04
CA TYR A 95 -5.46 -3.94 14.35
C TYR A 95 -5.29 -4.97 15.46
N GLU A 96 -5.04 -4.47 16.64
CA GLU A 96 -4.88 -5.25 17.87
C GLU A 96 -5.90 -4.80 18.92
N LEU A 97 -6.41 -5.76 19.70
CA LEU A 97 -7.25 -5.47 20.84
C LEU A 97 -6.35 -5.25 22.06
N ALA A 98 -6.28 -4.01 22.53
CA ALA A 98 -5.54 -3.63 23.72
C ALA A 98 -6.49 -3.60 24.96
N PRO A 99 -5.95 -3.69 26.20
CA PRO A 99 -6.77 -3.64 27.42
C PRO A 99 -7.65 -2.39 27.56
N PHE A 100 -7.27 -1.30 26.93
CA PHE A 100 -7.96 -0.01 27.01
C PHE A 100 -8.54 0.46 25.68
N GLY A 101 -8.75 -0.46 24.73
CA GLY A 101 -9.33 -0.12 23.43
C GLY A 101 -8.71 -0.91 22.28
N VAL A 102 -8.70 -0.29 21.12
CA VAL A 102 -8.12 -0.84 19.90
C VAL A 102 -6.92 -0.01 19.47
N ASP A 103 -5.92 -0.64 18.91
CA ASP A 103 -4.78 0.03 18.27
C ASP A 103 -4.44 -0.64 16.94
N SER A 104 -3.67 0.06 16.12
CA SER A 104 -3.14 -0.43 14.86
C SER A 104 -1.75 0.12 14.63
N SER A 105 -0.75 -0.69 14.86
CA SER A 105 0.64 -0.34 14.55
C SER A 105 0.83 -0.02 13.06
N TYR A 106 0.06 -0.68 12.20
CA TYR A 106 0.07 -0.44 10.76
C TYR A 106 -0.49 0.93 10.38
N ILE A 107 -1.72 1.26 10.81
CA ILE A 107 -2.35 2.56 10.51
C ILE A 107 -1.53 3.68 11.14
N ARG A 108 -1.12 3.53 12.39
CA ARG A 108 -0.26 4.48 13.10
C ARG A 108 1.06 4.71 12.37
N GLY A 109 1.71 3.64 11.91
CA GLY A 109 2.95 3.73 11.14
C GLY A 109 2.79 4.50 9.84
N ILE A 110 1.66 4.38 9.14
CA ILE A 110 1.36 5.17 7.93
C ILE A 110 1.14 6.65 8.31
N LEU A 111 0.31 6.93 9.32
CA LEU A 111 0.08 8.29 9.79
C LEU A 111 1.40 8.97 10.19
N GLN A 112 2.23 8.30 10.98
CA GLN A 112 3.54 8.80 11.38
C GLN A 112 4.50 9.05 10.21
N LYS A 113 4.49 8.19 9.19
CA LYS A 113 5.29 8.43 7.97
C LYS A 113 4.89 9.70 7.23
N ILE A 114 3.61 10.07 7.29
CA ILE A 114 3.12 11.29 6.66
C ILE A 114 3.39 12.51 7.54
N THR A 115 3.22 12.38 8.86
CA THR A 115 3.17 13.53 9.78
C THR A 115 4.43 13.73 10.62
N SER A 116 5.39 12.78 10.62
CA SER A 116 6.59 12.90 11.45
C SER A 116 7.40 14.16 11.14
N HIS A 117 7.78 14.89 12.18
CA HIS A 117 8.56 16.11 12.12
C HIS A 117 10.04 15.79 11.86
N ASN A 118 10.33 15.26 10.69
CA ASN A 118 11.66 14.89 10.25
C ASN A 118 11.97 15.54 8.89
N GLN A 119 13.13 16.16 8.74
CA GLN A 119 13.55 16.83 7.50
C GLN A 119 13.65 15.85 6.30
N ASN A 120 13.81 14.55 6.55
CA ASN A 120 13.80 13.52 5.51
C ASN A 120 12.36 13.12 5.12
N ASN A 121 11.34 13.56 5.88
CA ASN A 121 9.94 13.39 5.52
C ASN A 121 9.55 14.46 4.50
N VAL A 122 9.26 14.04 3.28
CA VAL A 122 8.90 14.92 2.16
C VAL A 122 7.69 15.79 2.50
N PHE A 123 6.67 15.22 3.15
CA PHE A 123 5.47 15.98 3.55
C PHE A 123 5.80 17.08 4.56
N TYR A 124 6.61 16.77 5.57
CA TYR A 124 7.01 17.75 6.57
C TYR A 124 7.95 18.81 5.99
N ALA A 125 8.88 18.41 5.13
CA ALA A 125 9.77 19.35 4.44
C ALA A 125 8.97 20.34 3.57
N ASP A 126 7.98 19.87 2.82
CA ASP A 126 7.09 20.73 2.02
C ASP A 126 6.18 21.59 2.91
N TYR A 127 5.65 21.03 4.00
CA TYR A 127 4.92 21.81 4.99
C TYR A 127 5.75 22.99 5.52
N CYS A 128 6.98 22.75 5.94
CA CYS A 128 7.87 23.82 6.43
C CYS A 128 8.18 24.87 5.35
N LYS A 129 8.40 24.42 4.13
CA LYS A 129 8.77 25.29 3.01
C LYS A 129 7.61 26.12 2.49
N GLN A 130 6.45 25.51 2.33
CA GLN A 130 5.29 26.10 1.65
C GLN A 130 4.28 26.65 2.64
N CYS A 131 3.84 25.84 3.62
CA CYS A 131 2.70 26.22 4.47
C CYS A 131 3.07 27.28 5.50
N LEU A 132 4.24 27.22 6.11
CA LEU A 132 4.65 28.19 7.14
C LEU A 132 4.90 29.58 6.56
N ASN A 133 5.25 29.67 5.29
CA ASN A 133 5.50 30.95 4.59
C ASN A 133 4.33 31.39 3.70
N CYS A 134 3.25 30.63 3.65
CA CYS A 134 2.09 30.95 2.84
C CYS A 134 1.31 32.15 3.40
N PHE A 135 0.87 33.05 2.52
CA PHE A 135 0.03 34.20 2.91
C PHE A 135 -1.27 33.77 3.59
N SER A 136 -1.86 32.68 3.13
CA SER A 136 -3.14 32.15 3.65
C SER A 136 -2.97 31.15 4.81
N LYS A 137 -1.78 31.02 5.40
CA LYS A 137 -1.44 30.00 6.40
C LYS A 137 -2.42 29.91 7.58
N ASP A 138 -2.93 31.05 8.05
CA ASP A 138 -3.81 31.13 9.23
C ASP A 138 -5.26 30.73 8.92
N ARG A 139 -5.63 30.66 7.64
CA ARG A 139 -6.96 30.28 7.17
C ARG A 139 -6.92 29.06 6.24
N CYS A 140 -5.81 28.38 6.14
CA CYS A 140 -5.64 27.25 5.23
C CYS A 140 -6.15 25.95 5.86
N PRO A 141 -7.23 25.34 5.36
CA PRO A 141 -7.75 24.10 5.90
C PRO A 141 -6.75 22.93 5.73
N ILE A 142 -6.03 22.90 4.61
CA ILE A 142 -5.02 21.86 4.35
C ILE A 142 -3.93 21.88 5.43
N LYS A 143 -3.41 23.09 5.76
CA LYS A 143 -2.42 23.25 6.83
C LYS A 143 -2.98 22.80 8.18
N SER A 144 -4.18 23.26 8.52
CA SER A 144 -4.82 22.92 9.80
C SER A 144 -5.11 21.42 9.91
N ASN A 145 -5.59 20.78 8.84
CA ASN A 145 -5.85 19.35 8.83
C ASN A 145 -4.55 18.54 8.96
N TYR A 146 -3.46 18.96 8.30
CA TYR A 146 -2.17 18.33 8.44
C TYR A 146 -1.62 18.44 9.88
N GLU A 147 -1.74 19.62 10.50
CA GLU A 147 -1.31 19.86 11.88
C GLU A 147 -2.14 19.03 12.87
N LEU A 148 -3.47 18.97 12.70
CA LEU A 148 -4.34 18.11 13.50
C LEU A 148 -3.97 16.64 13.34
N LEU A 149 -3.71 16.19 12.12
CA LEU A 149 -3.32 14.80 11.86
C LEU A 149 -1.96 14.45 12.47
N SER A 150 -1.13 15.45 12.80
CA SER A 150 0.16 15.25 13.46
C SER A 150 0.03 15.02 14.98
N ASP A 151 -1.14 15.28 15.56
CA ASP A 151 -1.41 15.06 16.99
C ASP A 151 -1.67 13.58 17.29
N GLU A 152 -0.96 13.03 18.27
CA GLU A 152 -1.06 11.61 18.62
C GLU A 152 -2.45 11.21 19.18
N GLN A 153 -3.14 12.12 19.86
CA GLN A 153 -4.48 11.84 20.39
C GLN A 153 -5.48 11.79 19.23
N ILE A 154 -5.36 12.71 18.27
CA ILE A 154 -6.18 12.70 17.06
C ILE A 154 -5.91 11.42 16.24
N GLN A 155 -4.64 11.02 16.08
CA GLN A 155 -4.30 9.76 15.42
C GLN A 155 -4.95 8.56 16.10
N SER A 156 -4.90 8.50 17.44
CA SER A 156 -5.54 7.42 18.21
C SER A 156 -7.06 7.39 18.02
N GLY A 157 -7.69 8.55 17.99
CA GLY A 157 -9.13 8.67 17.70
C GLY A 157 -9.47 8.18 16.29
N ILE A 158 -8.70 8.57 15.30
CA ILE A 158 -8.87 8.12 13.90
C ILE A 158 -8.71 6.60 13.79
N ILE A 159 -7.68 6.02 14.43
CA ILE A 159 -7.47 4.56 14.45
C ILE A 159 -8.69 3.86 15.05
N THR A 160 -9.19 4.36 16.18
CA THR A 160 -10.37 3.78 16.83
C THR A 160 -11.58 3.78 15.89
N VAL A 161 -11.88 4.92 15.25
CA VAL A 161 -13.00 5.04 14.32
C VAL A 161 -12.84 4.10 13.13
N ILE A 162 -11.65 4.03 12.53
CA ILE A 162 -11.39 3.13 11.40
C ILE A 162 -11.60 1.67 11.81
N VAL A 163 -11.04 1.25 12.94
CA VAL A 163 -11.18 -0.14 13.41
C VAL A 163 -12.64 -0.45 13.74
N GLU A 164 -13.36 0.47 14.36
CA GLU A 164 -14.80 0.30 14.59
C GLU A 164 -15.58 0.14 13.27
N CYS A 165 -15.27 0.93 12.27
CA CYS A 165 -15.88 0.80 10.95
C CYS A 165 -15.59 -0.56 10.30
N ILE A 166 -14.34 -1.04 10.39
CA ILE A 166 -13.95 -2.36 9.89
C ILE A 166 -14.75 -3.46 10.57
N VAL A 167 -14.80 -3.45 11.91
CA VAL A 167 -15.46 -4.49 12.70
C VAL A 167 -16.97 -4.46 12.52
N LYS A 168 -17.59 -3.28 12.66
CA LYS A 168 -19.06 -3.13 12.61
C LYS A 168 -19.61 -3.39 11.21
N ASN A 169 -18.91 -2.96 10.17
CA ASN A 169 -19.40 -3.04 8.79
C ASN A 169 -18.73 -4.15 7.98
N LYS A 170 -17.87 -4.95 8.59
CA LYS A 170 -17.10 -6.02 7.92
C LYS A 170 -16.35 -5.49 6.68
N LEU A 171 -15.78 -4.30 6.78
CA LEU A 171 -15.06 -3.67 5.68
C LEU A 171 -13.66 -4.27 5.55
N ILE A 172 -13.20 -4.38 4.31
CA ILE A 172 -11.81 -4.71 4.00
C ILE A 172 -11.09 -3.40 3.69
N LEU A 173 -10.17 -3.00 4.58
CA LEU A 173 -9.36 -1.80 4.37
C LEU A 173 -8.09 -2.16 3.62
N SER A 174 -7.97 -1.67 2.40
CA SER A 174 -6.69 -1.73 1.66
C SER A 174 -5.79 -0.54 2.02
N THR A 175 -4.48 -0.69 1.84
CA THR A 175 -3.53 0.42 1.97
C THR A 175 -3.91 1.60 1.09
N ARG A 176 -4.37 1.33 -0.14
CA ARG A 176 -4.82 2.37 -1.08
C ARG A 176 -6.02 3.14 -0.54
N SER A 177 -7.03 2.43 0.00
CA SER A 177 -8.21 3.07 0.58
C SER A 177 -7.84 3.94 1.79
N LEU A 178 -6.90 3.46 2.63
CA LEU A 178 -6.39 4.21 3.77
C LEU A 178 -5.66 5.49 3.32
N LEU A 179 -4.78 5.38 2.33
CA LEU A 179 -4.06 6.55 1.81
C LEU A 179 -5.00 7.56 1.14
N ASN A 180 -5.98 7.09 0.39
CA ASN A 180 -7.00 7.97 -0.21
C ASN A 180 -7.81 8.69 0.88
N MET A 181 -8.25 7.98 1.92
CA MET A 181 -8.95 8.60 3.05
C MET A 181 -8.08 9.67 3.73
N ILE A 182 -6.80 9.38 3.98
CA ILE A 182 -5.87 10.37 4.57
C ILE A 182 -5.72 11.58 3.65
N TYR A 183 -5.60 11.35 2.35
CA TYR A 183 -5.54 12.42 1.36
C TYR A 183 -6.80 13.30 1.42
N GLU A 184 -8.00 12.71 1.40
CA GLU A 184 -9.27 13.40 1.47
C GLU A 184 -9.45 14.17 2.79
N VAL A 185 -8.93 13.64 3.91
CA VAL A 185 -8.93 14.34 5.20
C VAL A 185 -8.03 15.58 5.16
N ILE A 186 -6.85 15.49 4.54
CA ILE A 186 -5.91 16.61 4.46
C ILE A 186 -6.37 17.61 3.39
N VAL A 187 -6.73 17.10 2.20
CA VAL A 187 -7.01 17.90 1.01
C VAL A 187 -8.49 17.77 0.66
N ASP A 188 -9.31 18.67 1.16
CA ASP A 188 -10.72 18.73 0.80
C ASP A 188 -10.86 19.14 -0.68
N GLU A 189 -11.52 18.31 -1.51
CA GLU A 189 -11.76 18.58 -2.94
C GLU A 189 -12.45 19.92 -3.15
N ARG A 190 -13.29 20.34 -2.22
CA ARG A 190 -13.97 21.66 -2.26
C ARG A 190 -12.98 22.83 -2.23
N VAL A 191 -11.73 22.61 -1.83
CA VAL A 191 -10.68 23.64 -1.89
C VAL A 191 -10.18 23.82 -3.31
N TRP A 192 -10.17 22.75 -4.12
CA TRP A 192 -9.73 22.78 -5.51
C TRP A 192 -10.78 23.36 -6.46
N ASP A 193 -12.06 23.03 -6.25
CA ASP A 193 -13.16 23.53 -7.09
C ASP A 193 -13.39 25.04 -6.97
N ARG A 194 -12.85 25.67 -5.93
CA ARG A 194 -12.95 27.13 -5.75
C ARG A 194 -11.85 27.89 -6.47
N GLY A 195 -11.22 27.31 -7.45
CA GLY A 195 -10.31 27.89 -8.44
C GLY A 195 -9.55 29.10 -7.91
N SER A 196 -8.38 28.90 -7.33
CA SER A 196 -7.54 29.89 -6.71
C SER A 196 -7.86 30.19 -5.22
N LEU A 197 -6.84 30.08 -4.40
CA LEU A 197 -6.74 30.70 -3.08
C LEU A 197 -6.70 32.24 -3.22
N GLU A 198 -7.65 32.81 -3.92
CA GLU A 198 -7.81 34.25 -3.87
C GLU A 198 -8.38 34.61 -2.48
N PRO A 199 -7.78 35.60 -1.80
CA PRO A 199 -8.32 36.08 -0.53
C PRO A 199 -9.75 36.51 -0.74
N ARG A 200 -10.70 35.89 -0.04
CA ARG A 200 -12.07 36.43 0.01
C ARG A 200 -11.98 37.89 0.38
N LYS A 201 -12.40 38.74 -0.48
CA LYS A 201 -12.71 40.12 -0.10
C LYS A 201 -13.77 40.04 0.99
N GLU A 202 -13.48 40.60 2.17
CA GLU A 202 -14.47 40.71 3.21
C GLU A 202 -15.67 41.46 2.61
N PRO A 203 -16.89 41.00 2.86
CA PRO A 203 -18.06 41.82 2.54
C PRO A 203 -18.02 43.05 3.45
N ASP A 204 -18.14 44.25 2.84
CA ASP A 204 -18.31 45.52 3.51
C ASP A 204 -19.52 45.51 4.46
#